data_78d753e9db8b914060328c2bc9e6b9fb
#
_entry.id   78d753e9db8b914060328c2bc9e6b9fb
#
_cell.length_a   1.000
_cell.length_b   1.000
_cell.length_c   1.000
_cell.angle_alpha   90.00
_cell.angle_beta   90.00
_cell.angle_gamma   90.00
#
_symmetry.space_group_name_H-M   'P 1'
#
loop_
_entity.id
_entity.type
_entity.pdbx_description
1 polymer ?
#
loop_
_entity_poly.entity_id
_entity_poly.type
_entity_poly.pdbx_seq_one_letter_code
_entity_poly.pdbx_strand_id
1 'polypeptide(L)'
;MTARIHFRKTDAAFFIVVAFLLVALLYLLFGHLGDSPIESYDEARHGVNAYEMIRNRDYLVQTYQGLPDYWDLKPPLSFWLISLAYRLFGYNAFSLRFFSAFSGLMTALAVALWSWKRCGRWTAALTLALFAANRVFFGLHFARYGDADAQYQLFFTLAVLSTIMCDRGFRWLYCSAICFGLAFLEKGFHAVNIPMICFLILLCNGQINQLSAKRFFLLLTAGLLLVLPWAVARYSRDGTAFLARMFSTDVANRIGSVADPTDAAIPALLYYLTPLIRSPGLLLALALCILCCIQILLSGHRLSSAQRRAAIGCFLWFTIPILFYSIANVKYHWYVYSCLIAVPALTAVLAGAVMDRWKGRKHFLLLFCIVFALFLSLSVQNIKQISEVSFHHTIQGFLKESLDRETDSGHHAYIQYNEKNRTEWMPADMLTALYSGDVVCENGGVAGYQADNGSALLFLCKENNLPQVETLQEQEVVRDENYYLLVFEK
;
A
#
# COMPACT_ATOMS: atom_id res chain seq x y z
N MET A 1 -11.78 41.48 -21.98
CA MET A 1 -11.88 41.77 -20.52
C MET A 1 -10.93 40.85 -19.79
N THR A 2 -9.69 41.29 -19.58
CA THR A 2 -8.67 40.53 -18.85
C THR A 2 -8.91 40.69 -17.36
N ALA A 3 -9.46 39.66 -16.71
CA ALA A 3 -9.60 39.66 -15.25
C ALA A 3 -8.18 39.63 -14.63
N ARG A 4 -7.71 40.74 -14.10
CA ARG A 4 -6.52 40.81 -13.25
C ARG A 4 -6.79 40.01 -11.98
N ILE A 5 -6.19 38.83 -11.88
CA ILE A 5 -6.21 38.02 -10.66
C ILE A 5 -5.40 38.79 -9.60
N HIS A 6 -6.08 39.41 -8.67
CA HIS A 6 -5.45 40.06 -7.51
C HIS A 6 -5.06 38.95 -6.51
N PHE A 7 -3.80 38.51 -6.58
CA PHE A 7 -3.22 37.60 -5.56
C PHE A 7 -3.13 38.38 -4.22
N ARG A 8 -3.94 37.96 -3.25
CA ARG A 8 -3.78 38.48 -1.86
C ARG A 8 -2.55 37.80 -1.23
N LYS A 9 -1.84 38.46 -0.31
CA LYS A 9 -0.67 37.91 0.41
C LYS A 9 -0.96 36.54 1.05
N THR A 10 -2.19 36.33 1.52
CA THR A 10 -2.67 35.05 2.06
C THR A 10 -2.79 33.92 1.01
N ASP A 11 -2.91 34.28 -0.27
CA ASP A 11 -2.98 33.27 -1.36
C ASP A 11 -1.57 32.79 -1.69
N ALA A 12 -0.60 33.71 -1.75
CA ALA A 12 0.81 33.32 -1.96
C ALA A 12 1.32 32.41 -0.83
N ALA A 13 1.05 32.73 0.43
CA ALA A 13 1.43 31.89 1.57
C ALA A 13 0.82 30.49 1.48
N PHE A 14 -0.45 30.37 1.10
CA PHE A 14 -1.10 29.07 0.91
C PHE A 14 -0.42 28.24 -0.18
N PHE A 15 -0.17 28.81 -1.34
CA PHE A 15 0.47 28.09 -2.44
C PHE A 15 1.91 27.68 -2.12
N ILE A 16 2.68 28.52 -1.40
CA ILE A 16 4.04 28.18 -0.94
C ILE A 16 3.99 26.97 0.00
N VAL A 17 3.09 26.99 0.99
CA VAL A 17 2.93 25.88 1.95
C VAL A 17 2.52 24.59 1.25
N VAL A 18 1.54 24.65 0.35
CA VAL A 18 1.09 23.47 -0.40
C VAL A 18 2.19 22.94 -1.32
N ALA A 19 2.92 23.82 -2.02
CA ALA A 19 4.04 23.40 -2.88
C ALA A 19 5.14 22.71 -2.05
N PHE A 20 5.51 23.27 -0.90
CA PHE A 20 6.49 22.66 0.00
C PHE A 20 6.03 21.27 0.47
N LEU A 21 4.77 21.13 0.90
CA LEU A 21 4.21 19.84 1.34
C LEU A 21 4.14 18.83 0.21
N LEU A 22 3.83 19.26 -1.01
CA LEU A 22 3.81 18.37 -2.18
C LEU A 22 5.22 17.89 -2.53
N VAL A 23 6.23 18.77 -2.48
CA VAL A 23 7.64 18.38 -2.69
C VAL A 23 8.08 17.40 -1.61
N ALA A 24 7.73 17.66 -0.33
CA ALA A 24 8.03 16.72 0.77
C ALA A 24 7.35 15.37 0.57
N LEU A 25 6.06 15.34 0.17
CA LEU A 25 5.34 14.08 -0.12
C LEU A 25 5.92 13.34 -1.33
N LEU A 26 6.29 14.06 -2.39
CA LEU A 26 6.95 13.45 -3.55
C LEU A 26 8.28 12.79 -3.14
N TYR A 27 9.08 13.48 -2.33
CA TYR A 27 10.32 12.90 -1.82
C TYR A 27 10.05 11.69 -0.91
N LEU A 28 9.09 11.79 0.02
CA LEU A 28 8.72 10.70 0.93
C LEU A 28 8.21 9.45 0.18
N LEU A 29 7.56 9.63 -0.96
CA LEU A 29 7.01 8.53 -1.76
C LEU A 29 8.01 7.96 -2.76
N PHE A 30 8.77 8.80 -3.46
CA PHE A 30 9.61 8.38 -4.58
C PHE A 30 11.12 8.46 -4.30
N GLY A 31 11.55 9.27 -3.31
CA GLY A 31 12.96 9.33 -2.91
C GLY A 31 13.42 7.97 -2.38
N HIS A 32 14.57 7.50 -2.84
CA HIS A 32 15.15 6.21 -2.44
C HIS A 32 14.19 5.00 -2.54
N LEU A 33 13.21 5.05 -3.47
CA LEU A 33 12.18 4.02 -3.60
C LEU A 33 12.76 2.67 -4.05
N GLY A 34 13.82 2.72 -4.86
CA GLY A 34 14.55 1.55 -5.35
C GLY A 34 15.74 1.11 -4.49
N ASP A 35 16.07 1.85 -3.41
CA ASP A 35 17.31 1.66 -2.66
C ASP A 35 17.16 0.79 -1.41
N SER A 36 15.93 0.41 -1.05
CA SER A 36 15.66 -0.53 0.03
C SER A 36 15.58 -1.97 -0.50
N PRO A 37 16.01 -2.97 0.30
CA PRO A 37 15.83 -4.37 -0.03
C PRO A 37 14.36 -4.68 -0.37
N ILE A 38 14.17 -5.66 -1.25
CA ILE A 38 12.85 -6.18 -1.59
C ILE A 38 12.39 -7.05 -0.42
N GLU A 39 11.19 -6.82 0.05
CA GLU A 39 10.64 -7.61 1.13
C GLU A 39 10.13 -8.97 0.65
N SER A 40 10.35 -9.99 1.45
CA SER A 40 9.90 -11.35 1.17
C SER A 40 8.36 -11.46 1.20
N TYR A 41 7.84 -12.57 0.70
CA TYR A 41 6.42 -12.88 0.58
C TYR A 41 5.68 -11.97 -0.42
N ASP A 42 4.74 -11.13 0.04
CA ASP A 42 3.79 -10.44 -0.84
C ASP A 42 4.49 -9.54 -1.88
N GLU A 43 5.42 -8.68 -1.49
CA GLU A 43 6.10 -7.77 -2.42
C GLU A 43 6.91 -8.54 -3.47
N ALA A 44 7.77 -9.45 -3.01
CA ALA A 44 8.64 -10.21 -3.89
C ALA A 44 7.83 -11.14 -4.81
N ARG A 45 6.78 -11.75 -4.28
CA ARG A 45 5.92 -12.65 -5.05
C ARG A 45 5.15 -11.91 -6.14
N HIS A 46 4.61 -10.73 -5.83
CA HIS A 46 4.00 -9.85 -6.83
C HIS A 46 4.99 -9.49 -7.95
N GLY A 47 6.23 -9.18 -7.57
CA GLY A 47 7.29 -8.88 -8.52
C GLY A 47 7.59 -10.03 -9.47
N VAL A 48 7.73 -11.26 -8.94
CA VAL A 48 7.97 -12.48 -9.73
C VAL A 48 6.78 -12.76 -10.65
N ASN A 49 5.56 -12.74 -10.10
CA ASN A 49 4.36 -12.98 -10.91
C ASN A 49 4.23 -11.99 -12.06
N ALA A 50 4.48 -10.70 -11.81
CA ALA A 50 4.44 -9.67 -12.85
C ALA A 50 5.54 -9.84 -13.90
N TYR A 51 6.75 -10.23 -13.48
CA TYR A 51 7.85 -10.55 -14.38
C TYR A 51 7.50 -11.74 -15.29
N GLU A 52 7.03 -12.82 -14.70
CA GLU A 52 6.65 -14.02 -15.46
C GLU A 52 5.45 -13.78 -16.38
N MET A 53 4.49 -12.93 -16.00
CA MET A 53 3.42 -12.49 -16.92
C MET A 53 3.97 -11.86 -18.21
N ILE A 54 5.01 -11.04 -18.10
CA ILE A 54 5.65 -10.44 -19.27
C ILE A 54 6.39 -11.49 -20.08
N ARG A 55 7.17 -12.35 -19.44
CA ARG A 55 7.97 -13.40 -20.06
C ARG A 55 7.10 -14.41 -20.81
N ASN A 56 6.03 -14.89 -20.14
CA ASN A 56 5.12 -15.90 -20.67
C ASN A 56 4.08 -15.30 -21.63
N ARG A 57 3.96 -13.96 -21.71
CA ARG A 57 2.90 -13.22 -22.43
C ARG A 57 1.48 -13.65 -21.99
N ASP A 58 1.34 -14.07 -20.74
CA ASP A 58 0.07 -14.44 -20.14
C ASP A 58 -0.24 -13.48 -18.98
N TYR A 59 -1.16 -12.56 -19.19
CA TYR A 59 -1.57 -11.53 -18.22
C TYR A 59 -2.80 -11.95 -17.41
N LEU A 60 -3.24 -13.22 -17.55
CA LEU A 60 -4.43 -13.71 -16.88
C LEU A 60 -4.09 -14.69 -15.74
N VAL A 61 -3.11 -15.57 -15.97
CA VAL A 61 -2.68 -16.57 -15.00
C VAL A 61 -1.34 -16.15 -14.40
N GLN A 62 -1.33 -15.93 -13.08
CA GLN A 62 -0.09 -15.70 -12.34
C GLN A 62 0.70 -17.02 -12.31
N THR A 63 2.00 -16.90 -12.53
CA THR A 63 2.92 -18.03 -12.40
C THR A 63 4.05 -17.67 -11.44
N TYR A 64 4.61 -18.68 -10.80
CA TYR A 64 5.79 -18.62 -9.97
C TYR A 64 6.68 -19.81 -10.29
N GLN A 65 7.91 -19.54 -10.76
CA GLN A 65 8.84 -20.53 -11.28
C GLN A 65 8.21 -21.38 -12.41
N GLY A 66 7.49 -20.74 -13.31
CA GLY A 66 6.84 -21.35 -14.46
C GLY A 66 5.56 -22.14 -14.17
N LEU A 67 5.19 -22.31 -12.91
CA LEU A 67 3.97 -23.02 -12.51
C LEU A 67 2.85 -22.05 -12.11
N PRO A 68 1.55 -22.39 -12.34
CA PRO A 68 0.43 -21.57 -11.88
C PRO A 68 0.52 -21.29 -10.37
N ASP A 69 0.46 -20.02 -10.00
CA ASP A 69 0.54 -19.59 -8.61
C ASP A 69 -0.83 -19.60 -7.93
N TYR A 70 -1.01 -20.54 -7.01
CA TYR A 70 -2.19 -20.64 -6.14
C TYR A 70 -1.89 -20.24 -4.68
N TRP A 71 -0.75 -19.56 -4.45
CA TRP A 71 -0.43 -18.95 -3.17
C TRP A 71 -0.81 -17.46 -3.16
N ASP A 72 -0.45 -16.72 -4.19
CA ASP A 72 -0.83 -15.32 -4.35
C ASP A 72 -2.18 -15.21 -5.09
N LEU A 73 -3.25 -15.26 -4.33
CA LEU A 73 -4.62 -15.36 -4.83
C LEU A 73 -5.26 -13.99 -5.10
N LYS A 74 -4.46 -12.99 -5.47
CA LYS A 74 -4.97 -11.66 -5.82
C LYS A 74 -5.51 -11.63 -7.25
N PRO A 75 -6.56 -10.84 -7.54
CA PRO A 75 -6.93 -10.49 -8.90
C PRO A 75 -5.82 -9.69 -9.61
N PRO A 76 -5.91 -9.47 -10.93
CA PRO A 76 -4.71 -9.17 -11.74
C PRO A 76 -4.25 -7.71 -11.75
N LEU A 77 -4.99 -6.76 -11.20
CA LEU A 77 -4.73 -5.34 -11.46
C LEU A 77 -3.36 -4.88 -10.95
N SER A 78 -2.95 -5.30 -9.74
CA SER A 78 -1.62 -4.99 -9.20
C SER A 78 -0.50 -5.54 -10.09
N PHE A 79 -0.62 -6.79 -10.56
CA PHE A 79 0.37 -7.40 -11.45
C PHE A 79 0.45 -6.69 -12.80
N TRP A 80 -0.68 -6.25 -13.36
CA TRP A 80 -0.70 -5.46 -14.59
C TRP A 80 0.00 -4.12 -14.44
N LEU A 81 -0.22 -3.44 -13.31
CA LEU A 81 0.43 -2.18 -13.00
C LEU A 81 1.94 -2.36 -12.82
N ILE A 82 2.39 -3.39 -12.07
CA ILE A 82 3.81 -3.71 -11.93
C ILE A 82 4.42 -4.06 -13.29
N SER A 83 3.74 -4.91 -14.09
CA SER A 83 4.18 -5.24 -15.45
C SER A 83 4.32 -4.02 -16.36
N LEU A 84 3.40 -3.05 -16.23
CA LEU A 84 3.50 -1.78 -16.94
C LEU A 84 4.71 -0.96 -16.49
N ALA A 85 4.96 -0.88 -15.17
CA ALA A 85 6.13 -0.18 -14.64
C ALA A 85 7.44 -0.82 -15.08
N TYR A 86 7.52 -2.16 -15.11
CA TYR A 86 8.68 -2.88 -15.64
C TYR A 86 8.97 -2.55 -17.10
N ARG A 87 7.93 -2.41 -17.92
CA ARG A 87 8.10 -2.02 -19.34
C ARG A 87 8.52 -0.56 -19.51
N LEU A 88 8.13 0.32 -18.58
CA LEU A 88 8.44 1.76 -18.68
C LEU A 88 9.82 2.10 -18.10
N PHE A 89 10.21 1.45 -17.01
CA PHE A 89 11.39 1.83 -16.23
C PHE A 89 12.42 0.69 -16.07
N GLY A 90 12.18 -0.44 -16.71
CA GLY A 90 13.03 -1.64 -16.58
C GLY A 90 12.73 -2.48 -15.34
N TYR A 91 13.36 -3.66 -15.26
CA TYR A 91 13.22 -4.58 -14.14
C TYR A 91 14.09 -4.12 -12.96
N ASN A 92 13.48 -3.57 -11.92
CA ASN A 92 14.17 -3.10 -10.71
C ASN A 92 13.17 -2.83 -9.58
N ALA A 93 13.66 -2.65 -8.36
CA ALA A 93 12.84 -2.40 -7.18
C ALA A 93 12.05 -1.07 -7.24
N PHE A 94 12.56 -0.05 -7.94
CA PHE A 94 11.81 1.19 -8.18
C PHE A 94 10.55 0.92 -9.00
N SER A 95 10.67 0.16 -10.08
CA SER A 95 9.55 -0.19 -10.96
C SER A 95 8.51 -1.02 -10.22
N LEU A 96 8.95 -1.99 -9.40
CA LEU A 96 8.09 -2.82 -8.56
C LEU A 96 7.17 -1.97 -7.67
N ARG A 97 7.70 -0.87 -7.09
CA ARG A 97 7.03 0.00 -6.11
C ARG A 97 6.36 1.23 -6.71
N PHE A 98 6.62 1.53 -7.98
CA PHE A 98 6.22 2.80 -8.60
C PHE A 98 4.72 3.08 -8.48
N PHE A 99 3.86 2.13 -8.84
CA PHE A 99 2.41 2.35 -8.77
C PHE A 99 1.87 2.38 -7.35
N SER A 100 2.52 1.76 -6.39
CA SER A 100 2.19 1.90 -4.97
C SER A 100 2.47 3.33 -4.48
N ALA A 101 3.64 3.88 -4.81
CA ALA A 101 3.99 5.27 -4.49
C ALA A 101 3.05 6.28 -5.19
N PHE A 102 2.74 6.04 -6.45
CA PHE A 102 1.79 6.85 -7.22
C PHE A 102 0.38 6.80 -6.59
N SER A 103 -0.10 5.61 -6.20
CA SER A 103 -1.40 5.45 -5.53
C SER A 103 -1.44 6.13 -4.16
N GLY A 104 -0.34 6.08 -3.42
CA GLY A 104 -0.18 6.85 -2.18
C GLY A 104 -0.31 8.36 -2.42
N LEU A 105 0.38 8.90 -3.43
CA LEU A 105 0.26 10.31 -3.81
C LEU A 105 -1.19 10.66 -4.17
N MET A 106 -1.82 9.87 -5.02
CA MET A 106 -3.22 10.10 -5.43
C MET A 106 -4.19 10.02 -4.26
N THR A 107 -3.95 9.13 -3.28
CA THR A 107 -4.73 9.03 -2.05
C THR A 107 -4.63 10.32 -1.23
N ALA A 108 -3.42 10.81 -0.97
CA ALA A 108 -3.20 12.05 -0.22
C ALA A 108 -3.83 13.26 -0.94
N LEU A 109 -3.66 13.36 -2.26
CA LEU A 109 -4.26 14.42 -3.07
C LEU A 109 -5.79 14.34 -3.10
N ALA A 110 -6.37 13.14 -3.21
CA ALA A 110 -7.83 12.97 -3.22
C ALA A 110 -8.45 13.46 -1.90
N VAL A 111 -7.89 13.07 -0.76
CA VAL A 111 -8.36 13.52 0.56
C VAL A 111 -8.13 15.03 0.74
N ALA A 112 -6.98 15.57 0.31
CA ALA A 112 -6.69 16.99 0.40
C ALA A 112 -7.64 17.85 -0.47
N LEU A 113 -7.88 17.45 -1.71
CA LEU A 113 -8.81 18.13 -2.61
C LEU A 113 -10.25 18.06 -2.13
N TRP A 114 -10.64 16.90 -1.59
CA TRP A 114 -11.96 16.70 -0.99
C TRP A 114 -12.13 17.60 0.25
N SER A 115 -11.15 17.62 1.16
CA SER A 115 -11.19 18.48 2.35
C SER A 115 -11.24 19.95 1.98
N TRP A 116 -10.49 20.39 0.98
CA TRP A 116 -10.56 21.75 0.44
C TRP A 116 -11.99 22.12 0.02
N LYS A 117 -12.62 21.25 -0.79
CA LYS A 117 -13.98 21.51 -1.30
C LYS A 117 -15.06 21.47 -0.22
N ARG A 118 -14.81 20.79 0.90
CA ARG A 118 -15.74 20.64 2.02
C ARG A 118 -15.55 21.67 3.12
N CYS A 119 -14.31 22.01 3.45
CA CYS A 119 -13.95 22.72 4.67
C CYS A 119 -12.99 23.89 4.45
N GLY A 120 -12.64 24.20 3.19
CA GLY A 120 -11.80 25.31 2.84
C GLY A 120 -10.33 24.96 2.58
N ARG A 121 -9.58 25.91 1.99
CA ARG A 121 -8.24 25.66 1.45
C ARG A 121 -7.20 25.21 2.47
N TRP A 122 -7.22 25.80 3.67
CA TRP A 122 -6.23 25.48 4.70
C TRP A 122 -6.38 24.06 5.26
N THR A 123 -7.57 23.46 5.16
CA THR A 123 -7.74 22.04 5.51
C THR A 123 -7.02 21.12 4.54
N ALA A 124 -6.85 21.51 3.27
CA ALA A 124 -6.03 20.76 2.33
C ALA A 124 -4.55 20.76 2.74
N ALA A 125 -4.00 21.92 3.11
CA ALA A 125 -2.62 22.00 3.61
C ALA A 125 -2.44 21.15 4.88
N LEU A 126 -3.41 21.22 5.82
CA LEU A 126 -3.41 20.36 7.01
C LEU A 126 -3.43 18.89 6.63
N THR A 127 -4.29 18.47 5.70
CA THR A 127 -4.37 17.09 5.24
C THR A 127 -3.05 16.60 4.67
N LEU A 128 -2.40 17.38 3.80
CA LEU A 128 -1.09 17.02 3.24
C LEU A 128 -0.01 16.89 4.33
N ALA A 129 -0.01 17.81 5.32
CA ALA A 129 0.90 17.72 6.47
C ALA A 129 0.66 16.46 7.33
N LEU A 130 -0.63 16.10 7.54
CA LEU A 130 -1.00 14.89 8.25
C LEU A 130 -0.51 13.61 7.53
N PHE A 131 -0.62 13.56 6.20
CA PHE A 131 -0.08 12.46 5.41
C PHE A 131 1.45 12.41 5.48
N ALA A 132 2.14 13.54 5.31
CA ALA A 132 3.60 13.60 5.35
C ALA A 132 4.18 13.19 6.73
N ALA A 133 3.45 13.46 7.81
CA ALA A 133 3.83 13.06 9.16
C ALA A 133 3.46 11.59 9.51
N ASN A 134 2.64 10.93 8.68
CA ASN A 134 2.18 9.57 8.96
C ASN A 134 3.21 8.52 8.50
N ARG A 135 4.04 8.04 9.41
CA ARG A 135 5.07 7.03 9.11
C ARG A 135 4.50 5.73 8.54
N VAL A 136 3.34 5.27 9.02
CA VAL A 136 2.72 4.02 8.54
C VAL A 136 2.35 4.12 7.07
N PHE A 137 2.02 5.32 6.58
CA PHE A 137 1.69 5.57 5.18
C PHE A 137 2.85 5.26 4.21
N PHE A 138 4.09 5.30 4.71
CA PHE A 138 5.31 5.00 3.95
C PHE A 138 5.91 3.63 4.30
N GLY A 139 5.24 2.85 5.15
CA GLY A 139 5.71 1.56 5.64
C GLY A 139 5.28 0.37 4.78
N LEU A 140 5.49 -0.84 5.35
CA LEU A 140 5.09 -2.13 4.79
C LEU A 140 3.59 -2.16 4.45
N HIS A 141 3.25 -2.79 3.35
CA HIS A 141 1.87 -2.92 2.86
C HIS A 141 1.15 -1.59 2.66
N PHE A 142 1.92 -0.53 2.30
CA PHE A 142 1.37 0.76 1.95
C PHE A 142 2.14 1.40 0.78
N ALA A 143 2.27 2.73 0.75
CA ALA A 143 2.65 3.50 -0.42
C ALA A 143 4.09 3.26 -0.95
N ARG A 144 4.96 2.56 -0.22
CA ARG A 144 6.34 2.25 -0.67
C ARG A 144 6.61 0.75 -0.78
N TYR A 145 5.56 -0.06 -0.87
CA TYR A 145 5.62 -1.50 -0.92
C TYR A 145 5.00 -2.01 -2.22
N GLY A 146 5.68 -2.91 -2.93
CA GLY A 146 5.30 -3.34 -4.28
C GLY A 146 4.24 -4.45 -4.29
N ASP A 147 3.10 -4.23 -3.63
CA ASP A 147 1.98 -5.14 -3.60
C ASP A 147 0.65 -4.46 -3.99
N ALA A 148 -0.48 -5.13 -3.76
CA ALA A 148 -1.81 -4.64 -4.10
C ALA A 148 -2.38 -3.60 -3.11
N ASP A 149 -1.75 -3.41 -1.94
CA ASP A 149 -2.37 -2.70 -0.83
C ASP A 149 -2.55 -1.21 -1.08
N ALA A 150 -1.54 -0.53 -1.62
CA ALA A 150 -1.60 0.92 -1.86
C ALA A 150 -2.67 1.29 -2.90
N GLN A 151 -2.78 0.53 -3.99
CA GLN A 151 -3.79 0.73 -5.03
C GLN A 151 -5.19 0.43 -4.48
N TYR A 152 -5.34 -0.65 -3.73
CA TYR A 152 -6.56 -0.96 -3.01
C TYR A 152 -7.00 0.20 -2.10
N GLN A 153 -6.07 0.79 -1.31
CA GLN A 153 -6.37 1.93 -0.44
C GLN A 153 -6.79 3.17 -1.22
N LEU A 154 -6.21 3.42 -2.40
CA LEU A 154 -6.64 4.50 -3.28
C LEU A 154 -8.09 4.33 -3.71
N PHE A 155 -8.45 3.16 -4.26
CA PHE A 155 -9.81 2.91 -4.74
C PHE A 155 -10.83 2.87 -3.60
N PHE A 156 -10.44 2.32 -2.45
CA PHE A 156 -11.23 2.36 -1.22
C PHE A 156 -11.53 3.81 -0.82
N THR A 157 -10.50 4.65 -0.75
CA THR A 157 -10.61 6.08 -0.41
C THR A 157 -11.55 6.80 -1.38
N LEU A 158 -11.34 6.62 -2.68
CA LEU A 158 -12.16 7.26 -3.70
C LEU A 158 -13.63 6.80 -3.62
N ALA A 159 -13.89 5.52 -3.33
CA ALA A 159 -15.24 4.99 -3.17
C ALA A 159 -15.96 5.64 -1.97
N VAL A 160 -15.31 5.71 -0.81
CA VAL A 160 -15.90 6.29 0.40
C VAL A 160 -16.10 7.80 0.24
N LEU A 161 -15.10 8.53 -0.25
CA LEU A 161 -15.22 9.98 -0.49
C LEU A 161 -16.32 10.29 -1.50
N SER A 162 -16.44 9.49 -2.56
CA SER A 162 -17.51 9.62 -3.55
C SER A 162 -18.89 9.39 -2.93
N THR A 163 -19.02 8.40 -2.04
CA THR A 163 -20.28 8.16 -1.31
C THR A 163 -20.64 9.35 -0.40
N ILE A 164 -19.68 9.92 0.33
CA ILE A 164 -19.89 11.13 1.13
C ILE A 164 -20.32 12.31 0.25
N MET A 165 -19.84 12.37 -1.02
CA MET A 165 -20.18 13.42 -1.99
C MET A 165 -21.56 13.22 -2.64
N CYS A 166 -22.29 12.15 -2.33
CA CYS A 166 -23.62 11.87 -2.87
C CYS A 166 -24.63 13.00 -2.57
N ASP A 167 -24.42 13.81 -1.53
CA ASP A 167 -25.19 15.01 -1.23
C ASP A 167 -25.11 16.10 -2.32
N ARG A 168 -24.11 16.05 -3.20
CA ARG A 168 -23.96 16.94 -4.37
C ARG A 168 -24.54 16.35 -5.66
N GLY A 169 -24.97 15.10 -5.63
CA GLY A 169 -25.62 14.43 -6.77
C GLY A 169 -25.35 12.94 -6.81
N PHE A 170 -26.34 12.18 -7.23
CA PHE A 170 -26.34 10.72 -7.28
C PHE A 170 -25.18 10.13 -8.13
N ARG A 171 -24.71 10.87 -9.13
CA ARG A 171 -23.59 10.45 -10.01
C ARG A 171 -22.33 10.01 -9.25
N TRP A 172 -22.11 10.53 -8.05
CA TRP A 172 -20.97 10.15 -7.23
C TRP A 172 -21.03 8.70 -6.75
N LEU A 173 -22.24 8.12 -6.63
CA LEU A 173 -22.35 6.69 -6.30
C LEU A 173 -21.89 5.78 -7.45
N TYR A 174 -22.01 6.21 -8.71
CA TYR A 174 -21.40 5.46 -9.82
C TYR A 174 -19.87 5.46 -9.73
N CYS A 175 -19.26 6.59 -9.37
CA CYS A 175 -17.81 6.64 -9.11
C CYS A 175 -17.45 5.69 -7.97
N SER A 176 -18.26 5.63 -6.89
CA SER A 176 -18.06 4.70 -5.78
C SER A 176 -18.13 3.23 -6.24
N ALA A 177 -19.11 2.89 -7.07
CA ALA A 177 -19.29 1.53 -7.59
C ALA A 177 -18.13 1.10 -8.53
N ILE A 178 -17.66 2.00 -9.39
CA ILE A 178 -16.49 1.76 -10.25
C ILE A 178 -15.24 1.55 -9.39
N CYS A 179 -15.02 2.40 -8.39
CA CYS A 179 -13.88 2.25 -7.46
C CYS A 179 -13.96 0.95 -6.65
N PHE A 180 -15.16 0.48 -6.30
CA PHE A 180 -15.34 -0.85 -5.70
C PHE A 180 -14.88 -1.96 -6.64
N GLY A 181 -15.28 -1.91 -7.93
CA GLY A 181 -14.83 -2.90 -8.92
C GLY A 181 -13.31 -2.91 -9.10
N LEU A 182 -12.66 -1.74 -9.15
CA LEU A 182 -11.20 -1.61 -9.20
C LEU A 182 -10.54 -2.14 -7.91
N ALA A 183 -11.08 -1.81 -6.74
CA ALA A 183 -10.59 -2.34 -5.47
C ALA A 183 -10.72 -3.86 -5.38
N PHE A 184 -11.80 -4.43 -5.95
CA PHE A 184 -11.94 -5.88 -6.04
C PHE A 184 -10.85 -6.50 -6.94
N LEU A 185 -10.53 -5.87 -8.08
CA LEU A 185 -9.46 -6.32 -8.97
C LEU A 185 -8.06 -6.18 -8.37
N GLU A 186 -7.90 -5.46 -7.26
CA GLU A 186 -6.64 -5.40 -6.48
C GLU A 186 -6.59 -6.48 -5.40
N LYS A 187 -7.63 -6.59 -4.57
CA LYS A 187 -7.56 -7.38 -3.33
C LYS A 187 -8.76 -8.31 -3.10
N GLY A 188 -9.51 -8.63 -4.16
CA GLY A 188 -10.58 -9.61 -4.11
C GLY A 188 -11.65 -9.31 -3.06
N PHE A 189 -12.01 -10.32 -2.27
CA PHE A 189 -13.10 -10.24 -1.30
C PHE A 189 -12.88 -9.24 -0.15
N HIS A 190 -11.66 -8.75 0.06
CA HIS A 190 -11.43 -7.65 1.01
C HIS A 190 -12.21 -6.38 0.64
N ALA A 191 -12.51 -6.18 -0.65
CA ALA A 191 -13.27 -5.03 -1.12
C ALA A 191 -14.73 -4.99 -0.63
N VAL A 192 -15.27 -6.08 -0.07
CA VAL A 192 -16.65 -6.14 0.49
C VAL A 192 -16.88 -5.12 1.61
N ASN A 193 -15.83 -4.68 2.30
CA ASN A 193 -15.91 -3.58 3.25
C ASN A 193 -16.44 -2.28 2.62
N ILE A 194 -16.15 -2.02 1.34
CA ILE A 194 -16.53 -0.77 0.66
C ILE A 194 -18.06 -0.62 0.58
N PRO A 195 -18.83 -1.55 -0.05
CA PRO A 195 -20.28 -1.42 -0.12
C PRO A 195 -20.93 -1.41 1.26
N MET A 196 -20.40 -2.11 2.25
CA MET A 196 -20.91 -2.09 3.62
C MET A 196 -20.80 -0.69 4.24
N ILE A 197 -19.62 -0.07 4.16
CA ILE A 197 -19.40 1.31 4.67
C ILE A 197 -20.26 2.31 3.89
N CYS A 198 -20.29 2.21 2.55
CA CYS A 198 -21.08 3.09 1.70
C CYS A 198 -22.58 3.02 2.03
N PHE A 199 -23.11 1.82 2.25
CA PHE A 199 -24.48 1.62 2.69
C PHE A 199 -24.76 2.31 4.04
N LEU A 200 -23.90 2.11 5.03
CA LEU A 200 -24.06 2.73 6.35
C LEU A 200 -23.94 4.26 6.28
N ILE A 201 -23.06 4.80 5.43
CA ILE A 201 -22.95 6.24 5.19
C ILE A 201 -24.28 6.79 4.64
N LEU A 202 -24.86 6.14 3.64
CA LEU A 202 -26.15 6.56 3.06
C LEU A 202 -27.29 6.47 4.08
N LEU A 203 -27.31 5.42 4.90
CA LEU A 203 -28.31 5.21 5.93
C LEU A 203 -28.21 6.30 7.02
N CYS A 204 -27.02 6.48 7.63
CA CYS A 204 -26.80 7.44 8.72
C CYS A 204 -26.96 8.90 8.27
N ASN A 205 -26.71 9.18 6.99
CA ASN A 205 -26.88 10.51 6.41
C ASN A 205 -28.33 10.76 5.89
N GLY A 206 -29.25 9.80 6.04
CA GLY A 206 -30.64 9.91 5.56
C GLY A 206 -30.75 9.95 4.04
N GLN A 207 -29.79 9.40 3.31
CA GLN A 207 -29.71 9.43 1.85
C GLN A 207 -30.11 8.09 1.20
N ILE A 208 -30.47 7.09 2.01
CA ILE A 208 -30.81 5.74 1.54
C ILE A 208 -32.01 5.76 0.57
N ASN A 209 -32.96 6.69 0.76
CA ASN A 209 -34.14 6.85 -0.10
C ASN A 209 -33.79 7.25 -1.54
N GLN A 210 -32.56 7.72 -1.80
CA GLN A 210 -32.08 7.97 -3.17
C GLN A 210 -31.79 6.67 -3.92
N LEU A 211 -31.65 5.55 -3.20
CA LEU A 211 -31.32 4.26 -3.75
C LEU A 211 -32.59 3.46 -4.12
N SER A 212 -33.19 3.79 -5.27
CA SER A 212 -34.27 2.96 -5.83
C SER A 212 -33.72 1.62 -6.34
N ALA A 213 -34.55 0.60 -6.46
CA ALA A 213 -34.16 -0.71 -6.97
C ALA A 213 -33.44 -0.59 -8.34
N LYS A 214 -33.95 0.21 -9.27
CA LYS A 214 -33.30 0.47 -10.57
C LYS A 214 -31.87 1.03 -10.39
N ARG A 215 -31.69 2.02 -9.51
CA ARG A 215 -30.39 2.64 -9.25
C ARG A 215 -29.43 1.67 -8.58
N PHE A 216 -29.92 0.85 -7.65
CA PHE A 216 -29.14 -0.22 -7.03
C PHE A 216 -28.58 -1.19 -8.07
N PHE A 217 -29.44 -1.71 -8.98
CA PHE A 217 -28.99 -2.61 -10.04
C PHE A 217 -28.00 -1.94 -11.00
N LEU A 218 -28.16 -0.65 -11.33
CA LEU A 218 -27.20 0.09 -12.15
C LEU A 218 -25.84 0.24 -11.45
N LEU A 219 -25.82 0.51 -10.13
CA LEU A 219 -24.57 0.58 -9.36
C LEU A 219 -23.89 -0.79 -9.30
N LEU A 220 -24.66 -1.84 -9.04
CA LEU A 220 -24.15 -3.21 -9.04
C LEU A 220 -23.53 -3.56 -10.40
N THR A 221 -24.25 -3.26 -11.50
CA THR A 221 -23.74 -3.46 -12.86
C THR A 221 -22.45 -2.68 -13.10
N ALA A 222 -22.38 -1.41 -12.68
CA ALA A 222 -21.18 -0.58 -12.87
C ALA A 222 -19.93 -1.16 -12.17
N GLY A 223 -20.08 -1.72 -10.98
CA GLY A 223 -18.98 -2.41 -10.29
C GLY A 223 -18.63 -3.76 -10.91
N LEU A 224 -19.62 -4.58 -11.21
CA LEU A 224 -19.43 -5.92 -11.76
C LEU A 224 -18.89 -5.90 -13.19
N LEU A 225 -19.15 -4.87 -13.98
CA LEU A 225 -18.68 -4.75 -15.37
C LEU A 225 -17.14 -4.77 -15.46
N LEU A 226 -16.44 -4.39 -14.40
CA LEU A 226 -14.99 -4.47 -14.32
C LEU A 226 -14.51 -5.85 -13.85
N VAL A 227 -15.24 -6.49 -12.95
CA VAL A 227 -14.83 -7.74 -12.30
C VAL A 227 -15.19 -8.97 -13.15
N LEU A 228 -16.40 -9.01 -13.72
CA LEU A 228 -16.92 -10.17 -14.43
C LEU A 228 -16.08 -10.58 -15.65
N PRO A 229 -15.59 -9.67 -16.51
CA PRO A 229 -14.76 -10.06 -17.65
C PRO A 229 -13.52 -10.85 -17.21
N TRP A 230 -12.83 -10.38 -16.15
CA TRP A 230 -11.70 -11.10 -15.61
C TRP A 230 -12.11 -12.44 -15.00
N ALA A 231 -13.16 -12.48 -14.20
CA ALA A 231 -13.60 -13.71 -13.54
C ALA A 231 -14.02 -14.79 -14.56
N VAL A 232 -14.72 -14.39 -15.63
CA VAL A 232 -15.10 -15.28 -16.73
C VAL A 232 -13.87 -15.77 -17.51
N ALA A 233 -12.95 -14.87 -17.84
CA ALA A 233 -11.71 -15.22 -18.51
C ALA A 233 -10.86 -16.17 -17.65
N ARG A 234 -10.74 -15.90 -16.34
CA ARG A 234 -10.02 -16.76 -15.42
C ARG A 234 -10.69 -18.15 -15.31
N TYR A 235 -12.00 -18.19 -15.16
CA TYR A 235 -12.76 -19.44 -15.15
C TYR A 235 -12.55 -20.27 -16.44
N SER A 236 -12.44 -19.62 -17.59
CA SER A 236 -12.18 -20.31 -18.86
C SER A 236 -10.80 -20.95 -18.96
N ARG A 237 -9.84 -20.56 -18.11
CA ARG A 237 -8.46 -21.07 -18.10
C ARG A 237 -8.28 -22.25 -17.14
N ASP A 238 -8.75 -22.14 -15.91
CA ASP A 238 -8.54 -23.12 -14.85
C ASP A 238 -9.83 -23.54 -14.11
N GLY A 239 -11.00 -23.27 -14.72
CA GLY A 239 -12.30 -23.61 -14.15
C GLY A 239 -12.53 -22.89 -12.81
N THR A 240 -12.97 -23.64 -11.81
CA THR A 240 -13.20 -23.09 -10.46
C THR A 240 -11.95 -23.04 -9.60
N ALA A 241 -10.82 -23.62 -10.02
CA ALA A 241 -9.67 -23.85 -9.14
C ALA A 241 -9.16 -22.58 -8.45
N PHE A 242 -8.86 -21.53 -9.21
CA PHE A 242 -8.39 -20.27 -8.64
C PHE A 242 -9.47 -19.56 -7.84
N LEU A 243 -10.66 -19.39 -8.43
CA LEU A 243 -11.75 -18.62 -7.80
C LEU A 243 -12.25 -19.26 -6.51
N ALA A 244 -12.36 -20.62 -6.49
CA ALA A 244 -12.74 -21.35 -5.29
C ALA A 244 -11.67 -21.25 -4.21
N ARG A 245 -10.37 -21.34 -4.57
CA ARG A 245 -9.27 -21.21 -3.63
C ARG A 245 -9.16 -19.78 -3.08
N MET A 246 -9.34 -18.76 -3.93
CA MET A 246 -9.40 -17.36 -3.50
C MET A 246 -10.54 -17.14 -2.49
N PHE A 247 -11.75 -17.66 -2.77
CA PHE A 247 -12.87 -17.58 -1.84
C PHE A 247 -12.59 -18.32 -0.53
N SER A 248 -12.09 -19.57 -0.59
CA SER A 248 -11.80 -20.36 0.60
C SER A 248 -10.74 -19.69 1.47
N THR A 249 -9.69 -19.13 0.88
CA THR A 249 -8.59 -18.49 1.62
C THR A 249 -9.00 -17.14 2.20
N ASP A 250 -9.64 -16.29 1.39
CA ASP A 250 -9.99 -14.93 1.80
C ASP A 250 -11.21 -14.83 2.72
N VAL A 251 -12.10 -15.83 2.66
CA VAL A 251 -13.37 -15.80 3.42
C VAL A 251 -13.45 -16.98 4.40
N ALA A 252 -13.49 -18.24 3.89
CA ALA A 252 -13.80 -19.38 4.72
C ALA A 252 -12.73 -19.67 5.78
N ASN A 253 -11.44 -19.69 5.39
CA ASN A 253 -10.35 -20.01 6.30
C ASN A 253 -10.12 -18.90 7.35
N ARG A 254 -10.39 -17.62 7.01
CA ARG A 254 -10.22 -16.52 7.96
C ARG A 254 -11.27 -16.48 9.07
N ILE A 255 -12.45 -17.03 8.80
CA ILE A 255 -13.53 -17.14 9.78
C ILE A 255 -13.45 -18.46 10.54
N GLY A 256 -13.04 -19.55 9.86
CA GLY A 256 -13.09 -20.92 10.38
C GLY A 256 -11.78 -21.46 10.94
N SER A 257 -10.62 -20.80 10.74
CA SER A 257 -9.34 -21.27 11.27
C SER A 257 -9.27 -21.10 12.78
N VAL A 258 -8.53 -21.99 13.45
CA VAL A 258 -8.16 -21.79 14.87
C VAL A 258 -7.23 -20.59 14.95
N ALA A 259 -7.54 -19.63 15.81
CA ALA A 259 -6.69 -18.47 16.05
C ALA A 259 -5.29 -18.90 16.49
N ASP A 260 -4.24 -18.27 15.96
CA ASP A 260 -2.89 -18.50 16.47
C ASP A 260 -2.86 -18.15 17.96
N PRO A 261 -2.31 -19.01 18.84
CA PRO A 261 -2.22 -18.75 20.27
C PRO A 261 -1.53 -17.41 20.60
N THR A 262 -0.60 -16.96 19.75
CA THR A 262 0.08 -15.66 19.89
C THR A 262 -0.83 -14.49 19.58
N ASP A 263 -1.79 -14.64 18.68
CA ASP A 263 -2.79 -13.62 18.33
C ASP A 263 -3.95 -13.55 19.32
N ALA A 264 -4.17 -14.61 20.12
CA ALA A 264 -5.22 -14.66 21.14
C ALA A 264 -4.91 -13.81 22.37
N ALA A 265 -3.64 -13.44 22.61
CA ALA A 265 -3.20 -12.73 23.82
C ALA A 265 -3.64 -11.25 23.86
N ILE A 266 -3.91 -10.62 22.71
CA ILE A 266 -4.32 -9.20 22.64
C ILE A 266 -5.75 -9.12 22.10
N PRO A 267 -6.66 -8.38 22.77
CA PRO A 267 -7.99 -8.12 22.22
C PRO A 267 -7.90 -7.53 20.81
N ALA A 268 -8.69 -8.06 19.87
CA ALA A 268 -8.63 -7.69 18.45
C ALA A 268 -8.70 -6.17 18.19
N LEU A 269 -9.50 -5.47 18.97
CA LEU A 269 -9.61 -4.02 18.90
C LEU A 269 -8.26 -3.34 19.23
N LEU A 270 -7.57 -3.76 20.29
CA LEU A 270 -6.26 -3.19 20.68
C LEU A 270 -5.19 -3.53 19.63
N TYR A 271 -5.23 -4.75 19.09
CA TYR A 271 -4.34 -5.16 18.01
C TYR A 271 -4.43 -4.20 16.82
N TYR A 272 -5.62 -3.92 16.32
CA TYR A 272 -5.82 -3.03 15.16
C TYR A 272 -5.58 -1.55 15.46
N LEU A 273 -5.59 -1.13 16.70
CA LEU A 273 -5.22 0.24 17.11
C LEU A 273 -3.69 0.42 17.28
N THR A 274 -2.92 -0.67 17.30
CA THR A 274 -1.46 -0.61 17.49
C THR A 274 -0.73 0.28 16.46
N PRO A 275 -1.00 0.20 15.13
CA PRO A 275 -0.36 1.09 14.15
C PRO A 275 -0.62 2.57 14.40
N LEU A 276 -1.82 2.89 14.88
CA LEU A 276 -2.21 4.26 15.22
C LEU A 276 -1.43 4.78 16.44
N ILE A 277 -1.27 3.94 17.47
CA ILE A 277 -0.56 4.30 18.71
C ILE A 277 0.96 4.39 18.46
N ARG A 278 1.52 3.50 17.64
CA ARG A 278 2.96 3.46 17.32
C ARG A 278 3.41 4.51 16.30
N SER A 279 2.50 5.22 15.66
CA SER A 279 2.82 6.30 14.72
C SER A 279 2.62 7.67 15.39
N PRO A 280 3.70 8.42 15.74
CA PRO A 280 3.57 9.74 16.37
C PRO A 280 2.71 10.70 15.54
N GLY A 281 2.81 10.65 14.21
CA GLY A 281 2.00 11.48 13.31
C GLY A 281 0.51 11.17 13.37
N LEU A 282 0.14 9.88 13.41
CA LEU A 282 -1.26 9.46 13.56
C LEU A 282 -1.79 9.76 14.96
N LEU A 283 -0.98 9.54 15.99
CA LEU A 283 -1.36 9.86 17.37
C LEU A 283 -1.62 11.35 17.54
N LEU A 284 -0.76 12.19 16.98
CA LEU A 284 -0.94 13.65 16.97
C LEU A 284 -2.19 14.06 16.17
N ALA A 285 -2.45 13.41 15.02
CA ALA A 285 -3.65 13.63 14.23
C ALA A 285 -4.92 13.28 15.01
N LEU A 286 -4.91 12.15 15.73
CA LEU A 286 -6.03 11.72 16.57
C LEU A 286 -6.23 12.69 17.74
N ALA A 287 -5.15 13.10 18.41
CA ALA A 287 -5.22 14.10 19.48
C ALA A 287 -5.83 15.41 18.98
N LEU A 288 -5.39 15.90 17.81
CA LEU A 288 -5.98 17.10 17.19
C LEU A 288 -7.46 16.89 16.84
N CYS A 289 -7.83 15.72 16.34
CA CYS A 289 -9.22 15.35 16.07
C CYS A 289 -10.08 15.45 17.34
N ILE A 290 -9.63 14.85 18.44
CA ILE A 290 -10.30 14.87 19.73
C ILE A 290 -10.41 16.31 20.28
N LEU A 291 -9.34 17.08 20.22
CA LEU A 291 -9.33 18.49 20.65
C LEU A 291 -10.33 19.32 19.84
N CYS A 292 -10.42 19.13 18.53
CA CYS A 292 -11.42 19.77 17.68
C CYS A 292 -12.85 19.37 18.07
N CYS A 293 -13.10 18.07 18.35
CA CYS A 293 -14.38 17.60 18.86
C CYS A 293 -14.77 18.29 20.18
N ILE A 294 -13.87 18.28 21.16
CA ILE A 294 -14.08 18.94 22.47
C ILE A 294 -14.40 20.42 22.27
N GLN A 295 -13.61 21.12 21.43
CA GLN A 295 -13.82 22.53 21.16
C GLN A 295 -15.19 22.83 20.50
N ILE A 296 -15.64 21.97 19.57
CA ILE A 296 -16.96 22.09 18.94
C ILE A 296 -18.05 21.90 19.99
N LEU A 297 -17.95 20.89 20.86
CA LEU A 297 -18.93 20.61 21.91
C LEU A 297 -19.00 21.73 22.94
N LEU A 298 -17.87 22.16 23.48
CA LEU A 298 -17.80 23.22 24.50
C LEU A 298 -18.26 24.59 23.99
N SER A 299 -18.03 24.86 22.70
CA SER A 299 -18.42 26.15 22.10
C SER A 299 -19.88 26.20 21.65
N GLY A 300 -20.63 25.08 21.74
CA GLY A 300 -21.99 24.97 21.19
C GLY A 300 -22.06 25.16 19.67
N HIS A 301 -20.92 25.03 18.98
CA HIS A 301 -20.86 25.23 17.52
C HIS A 301 -21.57 24.08 16.80
N ARG A 302 -22.49 24.44 15.91
CA ARG A 302 -23.17 23.44 15.07
C ARG A 302 -22.43 23.25 13.76
N LEU A 303 -22.06 22.01 13.46
CA LEU A 303 -21.53 21.66 12.14
C LEU A 303 -22.58 21.96 11.07
N SER A 304 -22.14 22.48 9.93
CA SER A 304 -23.01 22.57 8.74
C SER A 304 -23.48 21.17 8.34
N SER A 305 -24.58 21.07 7.63
CA SER A 305 -25.11 19.77 7.16
C SER A 305 -24.08 18.99 6.35
N ALA A 306 -23.25 19.69 5.56
CA ALA A 306 -22.17 19.07 4.77
C ALA A 306 -21.03 18.56 5.67
N GLN A 307 -20.60 19.34 6.66
CA GLN A 307 -19.55 18.93 7.62
C GLN A 307 -20.03 17.76 8.49
N ARG A 308 -21.28 17.80 8.96
CA ARG A 308 -21.84 16.69 9.76
C ARG A 308 -21.88 15.39 8.98
N ARG A 309 -22.37 15.40 7.72
CA ARG A 309 -22.39 14.22 6.86
C ARG A 309 -20.98 13.69 6.58
N ALA A 310 -20.03 14.59 6.35
CA ALA A 310 -18.65 14.22 6.15
C ALA A 310 -18.04 13.60 7.41
N ALA A 311 -18.26 14.18 8.58
CA ALA A 311 -17.76 13.65 9.85
C ALA A 311 -18.35 12.25 10.15
N ILE A 312 -19.65 12.05 9.95
CA ILE A 312 -20.30 10.72 10.09
C ILE A 312 -19.65 9.73 9.11
N GLY A 313 -19.49 10.10 7.86
CA GLY A 313 -18.87 9.23 6.86
C GLY A 313 -17.44 8.84 7.19
N CYS A 314 -16.60 9.79 7.61
CA CYS A 314 -15.23 9.51 8.02
C CYS A 314 -15.16 8.69 9.32
N PHE A 315 -16.07 8.90 10.26
CA PHE A 315 -16.16 8.11 11.48
C PHE A 315 -16.54 6.65 11.20
N LEU A 316 -17.53 6.41 10.32
CA LEU A 316 -17.89 5.08 9.87
C LEU A 316 -16.73 4.41 9.10
N TRP A 317 -16.04 5.17 8.25
CA TRP A 317 -14.84 4.69 7.56
C TRP A 317 -13.73 4.27 8.52
N PHE A 318 -13.54 5.01 9.62
CA PHE A 318 -12.57 4.63 10.66
C PHE A 318 -13.00 3.37 11.42
N THR A 319 -14.27 3.28 11.81
CA THR A 319 -14.75 2.25 12.77
C THR A 319 -15.09 0.92 12.12
N ILE A 320 -15.75 0.93 10.96
CA ILE A 320 -16.32 -0.29 10.39
C ILE A 320 -15.28 -1.34 10.00
N PRO A 321 -14.15 -1.00 9.33
CA PRO A 321 -13.14 -2.01 9.03
C PRO A 321 -12.53 -2.63 10.28
N ILE A 322 -12.30 -1.84 11.35
CA ILE A 322 -11.79 -2.36 12.61
C ILE A 322 -12.77 -3.38 13.19
N LEU A 323 -14.06 -3.06 13.25
CA LEU A 323 -15.08 -3.99 13.74
C LEU A 323 -15.21 -5.23 12.87
N PHE A 324 -15.20 -5.05 11.55
CA PHE A 324 -15.32 -6.15 10.59
C PHE A 324 -14.17 -7.15 10.73
N TYR A 325 -12.93 -6.69 10.74
CA TYR A 325 -11.78 -7.57 10.86
C TYR A 325 -11.55 -8.08 12.29
N SER A 326 -12.16 -7.46 13.30
CA SER A 326 -12.09 -7.97 14.69
C SER A 326 -12.82 -9.30 14.87
N ILE A 327 -13.70 -9.67 13.93
CA ILE A 327 -14.40 -10.97 13.94
C ILE A 327 -13.52 -12.08 13.33
N ALA A 328 -12.52 -11.72 12.52
CA ALA A 328 -11.64 -12.69 11.88
C ALA A 328 -10.65 -13.30 12.89
N ASN A 329 -10.38 -14.60 12.75
CA ASN A 329 -9.39 -15.31 13.57
C ASN A 329 -7.95 -14.96 13.17
N VAL A 330 -7.69 -14.76 11.87
CA VAL A 330 -6.38 -14.33 11.35
C VAL A 330 -6.34 -12.82 11.26
N LYS A 331 -5.39 -12.20 11.95
CA LYS A 331 -5.29 -10.75 12.09
C LYS A 331 -3.98 -10.24 11.50
N TYR A 332 -4.09 -9.24 10.61
CA TYR A 332 -2.95 -8.49 10.08
C TYR A 332 -3.22 -6.99 10.14
N HIS A 333 -2.25 -6.20 10.59
CA HIS A 333 -2.41 -4.74 10.76
C HIS A 333 -2.84 -4.03 9.47
N TRP A 334 -2.34 -4.45 8.33
CA TRP A 334 -2.63 -3.81 7.03
C TRP A 334 -4.07 -3.99 6.54
N TYR A 335 -4.86 -4.90 7.13
CA TYR A 335 -6.28 -5.03 6.78
C TYR A 335 -7.11 -3.79 7.15
N VAL A 336 -6.68 -3.05 8.15
CA VAL A 336 -7.36 -1.84 8.61
C VAL A 336 -6.66 -0.53 8.19
N TYR A 337 -5.70 -0.58 7.31
CA TYR A 337 -4.98 0.65 6.91
C TYR A 337 -5.88 1.70 6.25
N SER A 338 -7.02 1.32 5.67
CA SER A 338 -8.05 2.27 5.24
C SER A 338 -8.52 3.18 6.38
N CYS A 339 -8.59 2.67 7.63
CA CYS A 339 -8.95 3.46 8.80
C CYS A 339 -7.93 4.56 9.09
N LEU A 340 -6.65 4.30 8.83
CA LEU A 340 -5.58 5.26 9.06
C LEU A 340 -5.66 6.46 8.10
N ILE A 341 -6.28 6.29 6.92
CA ILE A 341 -6.59 7.37 5.97
C ILE A 341 -7.82 8.16 6.44
N ALA A 342 -8.78 7.50 7.10
CA ALA A 342 -9.95 8.18 7.65
C ALA A 342 -9.60 9.19 8.75
N VAL A 343 -8.50 8.98 9.51
CA VAL A 343 -8.04 9.90 10.57
C VAL A 343 -7.69 11.28 10.01
N PRO A 344 -6.80 11.45 9.03
CA PRO A 344 -6.56 12.73 8.37
C PRO A 344 -7.84 13.38 7.80
N ALA A 345 -8.72 12.57 7.18
CA ALA A 345 -9.96 13.08 6.59
C ALA A 345 -10.92 13.64 7.66
N LEU A 346 -11.13 12.91 8.76
CA LEU A 346 -11.97 13.35 9.87
C LEU A 346 -11.39 14.58 10.57
N THR A 347 -10.06 14.55 10.83
CA THR A 347 -9.35 15.68 11.43
C THR A 347 -9.51 16.95 10.60
N ALA A 348 -9.39 16.84 9.27
CA ALA A 348 -9.58 17.98 8.37
C ALA A 348 -11.00 18.56 8.43
N VAL A 349 -12.03 17.71 8.53
CA VAL A 349 -13.44 18.17 8.65
C VAL A 349 -13.66 18.93 9.96
N LEU A 350 -13.21 18.37 11.07
CA LEU A 350 -13.40 18.98 12.38
C LEU A 350 -12.54 20.24 12.58
N ALA A 351 -11.29 20.19 12.15
CA ALA A 351 -10.42 21.37 12.15
C ALA A 351 -10.99 22.49 11.28
N GLY A 352 -11.55 22.18 10.10
CA GLY A 352 -12.22 23.15 9.25
C GLY A 352 -13.38 23.86 9.94
N ALA A 353 -14.21 23.13 10.68
CA ALA A 353 -15.31 23.70 11.45
C ALA A 353 -14.80 24.64 12.58
N VAL A 354 -13.72 24.25 13.25
CA VAL A 354 -13.06 25.11 14.27
C VAL A 354 -12.45 26.34 13.61
N MET A 355 -11.78 26.20 12.48
CA MET A 355 -11.17 27.30 11.72
C MET A 355 -12.21 28.34 11.26
N ASP A 356 -13.38 27.90 10.78
CA ASP A 356 -14.46 28.79 10.35
C ASP A 356 -14.96 29.69 11.51
N ARG A 357 -15.04 29.13 12.73
CA ARG A 357 -15.47 29.88 13.92
C ARG A 357 -14.43 30.86 14.46
N TRP A 358 -13.14 30.47 14.40
CA TRP A 358 -12.06 31.22 15.00
C TRP A 358 -11.30 32.13 14.03
N LYS A 359 -11.83 32.24 12.82
CA LYS A 359 -11.24 33.06 11.75
C LYS A 359 -10.97 34.50 12.24
N GLY A 360 -9.69 34.94 12.12
CA GLY A 360 -9.26 36.28 12.52
C GLY A 360 -8.77 36.40 13.97
N ARG A 361 -8.79 35.39 14.81
CA ARG A 361 -8.25 35.42 16.18
C ARG A 361 -6.76 35.10 16.19
N LYS A 362 -5.91 36.02 16.74
CA LYS A 362 -4.45 35.86 16.76
C LYS A 362 -3.97 34.59 17.47
N HIS A 363 -4.58 34.21 18.57
CA HIS A 363 -4.24 33.00 19.32
C HIS A 363 -4.50 31.74 18.52
N PHE A 364 -5.53 31.72 17.68
CA PHE A 364 -5.82 30.59 16.80
C PHE A 364 -4.73 30.42 15.73
N LEU A 365 -4.28 31.51 15.13
CA LEU A 365 -3.17 31.48 14.16
C LEU A 365 -1.90 30.93 14.80
N LEU A 366 -1.57 31.35 16.02
CA LEU A 366 -0.42 30.82 16.75
C LEU A 366 -0.54 29.31 16.99
N LEU A 367 -1.70 28.83 17.47
CA LEU A 367 -1.96 27.41 17.69
C LEU A 367 -1.84 26.62 16.38
N PHE A 368 -2.40 27.14 15.29
CA PHE A 368 -2.28 26.51 13.97
C PHE A 368 -0.82 26.39 13.53
N CYS A 369 -0.01 27.44 13.70
CA CYS A 369 1.41 27.44 13.38
C CYS A 369 2.19 26.41 14.22
N ILE A 370 1.88 26.29 15.51
CA ILE A 370 2.51 25.29 16.40
C ILE A 370 2.18 23.86 15.94
N VAL A 371 0.89 23.56 15.72
CA VAL A 371 0.45 22.25 15.25
C VAL A 371 1.07 21.92 13.91
N PHE A 372 1.12 22.87 13.00
CA PHE A 372 1.72 22.69 11.69
C PHE A 372 3.23 22.43 11.78
N ALA A 373 3.95 23.17 12.65
CA ALA A 373 5.38 22.95 12.90
C ALA A 373 5.67 21.56 13.46
N LEU A 374 4.82 21.03 14.34
CA LEU A 374 4.94 19.66 14.84
C LEU A 374 4.81 18.62 13.72
N PHE A 375 3.83 18.76 12.82
CA PHE A 375 3.70 17.87 11.67
C PHE A 375 4.88 17.98 10.69
N LEU A 376 5.40 19.16 10.47
CA LEU A 376 6.62 19.35 9.68
C LEU A 376 7.83 18.67 10.31
N SER A 377 8.01 18.78 11.62
CA SER A 377 9.10 18.12 12.34
C SER A 377 9.03 16.58 12.16
N LEU A 378 7.83 15.99 12.28
CA LEU A 378 7.63 14.57 12.04
C LEU A 378 7.85 14.19 10.57
N SER A 379 7.48 15.05 9.63
CA SER A 379 7.76 14.82 8.20
C SER A 379 9.25 14.80 7.91
N VAL A 380 10.05 15.70 8.54
CA VAL A 380 11.52 15.72 8.44
C VAL A 380 12.12 14.43 9.01
N GLN A 381 11.59 13.93 10.14
CA GLN A 381 12.04 12.63 10.68
C GLN A 381 11.75 11.47 9.72
N ASN A 382 10.58 11.45 9.07
CA ASN A 382 10.26 10.45 8.06
C ASN A 382 11.19 10.56 6.84
N ILE A 383 11.52 11.76 6.38
CA ILE A 383 12.49 12.00 5.31
C ILE A 383 13.85 11.42 5.68
N LYS A 384 14.35 11.71 6.89
CA LYS A 384 15.63 11.19 7.36
C LYS A 384 15.65 9.66 7.36
N GLN A 385 14.62 9.02 7.91
CA GLN A 385 14.52 7.56 7.93
C GLN A 385 14.54 6.92 6.53
N ILE A 386 13.84 7.54 5.56
CA ILE A 386 13.82 7.04 4.18
C ILE A 386 15.19 7.22 3.52
N SER A 387 15.92 8.29 3.83
CA SER A 387 17.25 8.55 3.28
C SER A 387 18.35 7.63 3.86
N GLU A 388 18.11 7.01 5.01
CA GLU A 388 19.05 6.11 5.69
C GLU A 388 18.89 4.64 5.26
N VAL A 389 17.87 4.29 4.45
CA VAL A 389 17.63 2.92 4.00
C VAL A 389 18.65 2.54 2.93
N SER A 390 19.26 1.37 3.06
CA SER A 390 20.32 0.89 2.18
C SER A 390 20.30 -0.64 2.05
N PHE A 391 20.80 -1.15 0.93
CA PHE A 391 21.06 -2.58 0.72
C PHE A 391 22.30 -3.09 1.45
N HIS A 392 23.17 -2.21 2.00
CA HIS A 392 24.43 -2.62 2.61
C HIS A 392 24.23 -3.69 3.69
N HIS A 393 25.14 -4.64 3.75
CA HIS A 393 25.14 -5.79 4.66
C HIS A 393 23.97 -6.77 4.50
N THR A 394 23.27 -6.76 3.37
CA THR A 394 22.25 -7.75 3.03
C THR A 394 22.71 -8.65 1.89
N ILE A 395 22.14 -9.87 1.79
CA ILE A 395 22.40 -10.74 0.64
C ILE A 395 22.02 -10.08 -0.68
N GLN A 396 20.96 -9.28 -0.69
CA GLN A 396 20.52 -8.54 -1.88
C GLN A 396 21.54 -7.47 -2.31
N GLY A 397 22.19 -6.82 -1.33
CA GLY A 397 23.31 -5.91 -1.61
C GLY A 397 24.49 -6.64 -2.25
N PHE A 398 24.88 -7.77 -1.67
CA PHE A 398 25.94 -8.62 -2.21
C PHE A 398 25.61 -9.13 -3.63
N LEU A 399 24.36 -9.57 -3.88
CA LEU A 399 23.90 -9.96 -5.21
C LEU A 399 24.01 -8.82 -6.23
N LYS A 400 23.61 -7.61 -5.85
CA LYS A 400 23.70 -6.42 -6.74
C LYS A 400 25.12 -6.03 -7.08
N GLU A 401 26.04 -6.16 -6.12
CA GLU A 401 27.44 -5.77 -6.28
C GLU A 401 28.26 -6.84 -7.01
N SER A 402 27.89 -8.11 -6.89
CA SER A 402 28.65 -9.24 -7.42
C SER A 402 28.24 -9.66 -8.83
N LEU A 403 27.02 -9.35 -9.27
CA LEU A 403 26.52 -9.78 -10.58
C LEU A 403 26.82 -8.74 -11.64
N ASP A 404 27.39 -9.19 -12.75
CA ASP A 404 27.59 -8.43 -13.97
C ASP A 404 26.70 -8.99 -15.08
N ARG A 405 25.77 -8.17 -15.58
CA ARG A 405 24.81 -8.58 -16.61
C ARG A 405 25.45 -9.09 -17.91
N GLU A 406 26.65 -8.61 -18.25
CA GLU A 406 27.32 -9.04 -19.47
C GLU A 406 27.98 -10.40 -19.31
N THR A 407 28.58 -10.68 -18.13
CA THR A 407 29.28 -11.95 -17.86
C THR A 407 28.34 -13.02 -17.30
N ASP A 408 27.36 -12.64 -16.50
CA ASP A 408 26.53 -13.60 -15.75
C ASP A 408 25.16 -13.85 -16.38
N SER A 409 24.83 -13.15 -17.47
CA SER A 409 23.54 -13.28 -18.17
C SER A 409 23.31 -14.72 -18.66
N GLY A 410 22.18 -15.28 -18.28
CA GLY A 410 21.78 -16.64 -18.65
C GLY A 410 22.32 -17.76 -17.77
N HIS A 411 23.17 -17.47 -16.77
CA HIS A 411 23.58 -18.47 -15.78
C HIS A 411 22.39 -18.91 -14.91
N HIS A 412 22.42 -20.15 -14.47
CA HIS A 412 21.54 -20.64 -13.41
C HIS A 412 22.09 -20.16 -12.06
N ALA A 413 21.25 -19.63 -11.21
CA ALA A 413 21.64 -19.15 -9.88
C ALA A 413 20.92 -19.93 -8.78
N TYR A 414 21.67 -20.30 -7.77
CA TYR A 414 21.21 -20.99 -6.57
C TYR A 414 21.57 -20.18 -5.34
N ILE A 415 20.67 -20.09 -4.35
CA ILE A 415 20.93 -19.44 -3.07
C ILE A 415 20.74 -20.45 -1.95
N GLN A 416 21.74 -20.60 -1.11
CA GLN A 416 21.69 -21.43 0.09
C GLN A 416 21.60 -20.56 1.32
N TYR A 417 20.49 -20.67 2.01
CA TYR A 417 20.28 -20.09 3.33
C TYR A 417 20.78 -21.02 4.43
N ASN A 418 20.88 -20.47 5.64
CA ASN A 418 21.05 -21.21 6.86
C ASN A 418 19.99 -22.31 6.99
N GLU A 419 20.39 -23.50 7.39
CA GLU A 419 19.51 -24.64 7.62
C GLU A 419 18.36 -24.36 8.60
N LYS A 420 18.56 -23.43 9.55
CA LYS A 420 17.51 -23.01 10.49
C LYS A 420 16.43 -22.15 9.84
N ASN A 421 16.71 -21.51 8.71
CA ASN A 421 15.85 -20.52 8.12
C ASN A 421 15.18 -20.95 6.82
N ARG A 422 15.87 -21.56 5.87
CA ARG A 422 15.29 -22.08 4.60
C ARG A 422 16.34 -22.65 3.66
N THR A 423 15.99 -23.69 2.92
CA THR A 423 16.77 -24.31 1.85
C THR A 423 16.30 -23.88 0.45
N GLU A 424 15.23 -23.08 0.36
CA GLU A 424 14.61 -22.67 -0.89
C GLU A 424 14.88 -21.20 -1.19
N TRP A 425 14.81 -20.84 -2.46
CA TRP A 425 14.86 -19.46 -2.90
C TRP A 425 13.82 -18.59 -2.21
N MET A 426 14.26 -17.48 -1.63
CA MET A 426 13.38 -16.41 -1.22
C MET A 426 13.04 -15.57 -2.45
N PRO A 427 11.76 -15.29 -2.74
CA PRO A 427 11.37 -14.49 -3.90
C PRO A 427 12.07 -13.12 -3.98
N ALA A 428 12.39 -12.51 -2.85
CA ALA A 428 13.10 -11.24 -2.79
C ALA A 428 14.53 -11.33 -3.35
N ASP A 429 15.26 -12.36 -2.97
CA ASP A 429 16.64 -12.57 -3.43
C ASP A 429 16.65 -13.04 -4.89
N MET A 430 15.68 -13.87 -5.27
CA MET A 430 15.46 -14.26 -6.66
C MET A 430 15.26 -13.04 -7.57
N LEU A 431 14.37 -12.11 -7.19
CA LEU A 431 14.17 -10.87 -7.95
C LEU A 431 15.42 -10.00 -8.00
N THR A 432 16.16 -9.93 -6.90
CA THR A 432 17.39 -9.12 -6.85
C THR A 432 18.46 -9.70 -7.77
N ALA A 433 18.65 -11.01 -7.79
CA ALA A 433 19.55 -11.70 -8.71
C ALA A 433 19.13 -11.44 -10.17
N LEU A 434 17.85 -11.58 -10.47
CA LEU A 434 17.28 -11.36 -11.78
C LEU A 434 17.47 -9.92 -12.28
N TYR A 435 17.24 -8.93 -11.41
CA TYR A 435 17.43 -7.52 -11.75
C TYR A 435 18.88 -7.14 -11.94
N SER A 436 19.82 -7.76 -11.20
CA SER A 436 21.23 -7.43 -11.22
C SER A 436 21.98 -8.14 -12.34
N GLY A 437 21.78 -9.46 -12.48
CA GLY A 437 22.56 -10.30 -13.38
C GLY A 437 21.78 -10.88 -14.58
N ASP A 438 20.46 -10.70 -14.65
CA ASP A 438 19.58 -11.37 -15.63
C ASP A 438 19.76 -12.91 -15.62
N VAL A 439 19.99 -13.47 -14.43
CA VAL A 439 20.22 -14.90 -14.23
C VAL A 439 18.92 -15.69 -14.14
N VAL A 440 18.97 -16.97 -14.50
CA VAL A 440 17.85 -17.89 -14.33
C VAL A 440 17.90 -18.47 -12.92
N CYS A 441 16.91 -18.13 -12.09
CA CYS A 441 16.86 -18.54 -10.70
C CYS A 441 16.25 -19.93 -10.54
N GLU A 442 16.98 -20.82 -9.88
CA GLU A 442 16.61 -22.23 -9.68
C GLU A 442 16.51 -22.58 -8.19
N ASN A 443 15.71 -23.60 -7.88
CA ASN A 443 15.59 -24.14 -6.52
C ASN A 443 16.72 -25.15 -6.21
N GLY A 444 16.91 -25.43 -4.92
CA GLY A 444 17.72 -26.55 -4.46
C GLY A 444 19.04 -26.18 -3.80
N GLY A 445 19.39 -24.91 -3.73
CA GLY A 445 20.60 -24.44 -3.06
C GLY A 445 21.86 -25.16 -3.51
N VAL A 446 22.71 -25.61 -2.57
CA VAL A 446 23.98 -26.35 -2.87
C VAL A 446 23.72 -27.61 -3.68
N ALA A 447 22.69 -28.37 -3.33
CA ALA A 447 22.40 -29.63 -4.02
C ALA A 447 21.96 -29.40 -5.49
N GLY A 448 21.14 -28.36 -5.72
CA GLY A 448 20.75 -27.96 -7.07
C GLY A 448 21.95 -27.51 -7.89
N TYR A 449 22.81 -26.67 -7.30
CA TYR A 449 24.05 -26.22 -7.92
C TYR A 449 25.00 -27.36 -8.33
N GLN A 450 25.22 -28.33 -7.43
CA GLN A 450 26.06 -29.51 -7.71
C GLN A 450 25.47 -30.42 -8.79
N ALA A 451 24.14 -30.49 -8.89
CA ALA A 451 23.44 -31.30 -9.89
C ALA A 451 23.34 -30.60 -11.25
N ASP A 452 23.60 -29.30 -11.33
CA ASP A 452 23.53 -28.55 -12.58
C ASP A 452 24.64 -28.97 -13.54
N ASN A 453 24.28 -29.15 -14.80
CA ASN A 453 25.17 -29.54 -15.86
C ASN A 453 25.67 -28.36 -16.73
N GLY A 454 25.19 -27.15 -16.44
CA GLY A 454 25.54 -25.90 -17.13
C GLY A 454 26.38 -24.97 -16.26
N SER A 455 26.61 -23.76 -16.75
CA SER A 455 27.20 -22.68 -15.96
C SER A 455 26.27 -22.26 -14.86
N ALA A 456 26.72 -22.24 -13.62
CA ALA A 456 25.90 -21.98 -12.45
C ALA A 456 26.60 -21.07 -11.44
N LEU A 457 25.77 -20.29 -10.73
CA LEU A 457 26.17 -19.40 -9.65
C LEU A 457 25.56 -19.90 -8.34
N LEU A 458 26.37 -19.92 -7.26
CA LEU A 458 25.91 -20.29 -5.93
C LEU A 458 26.22 -19.20 -4.92
N PHE A 459 25.19 -18.63 -4.33
CA PHE A 459 25.28 -17.65 -3.26
C PHE A 459 25.11 -18.31 -1.89
N LEU A 460 26.06 -18.07 -0.98
CA LEU A 460 26.09 -18.67 0.36
C LEU A 460 26.31 -17.60 1.43
N CYS A 461 25.62 -17.75 2.58
CA CYS A 461 25.95 -17.02 3.80
C CYS A 461 27.09 -17.73 4.55
N LYS A 462 28.16 -17.00 4.92
CA LYS A 462 29.34 -17.55 5.58
C LYS A 462 29.04 -18.23 6.91
N GLU A 463 28.20 -17.62 7.72
CA GLU A 463 27.99 -18.02 9.12
C GLU A 463 27.56 -19.48 9.27
N ASN A 464 26.94 -20.07 8.24
CA ASN A 464 26.31 -21.37 8.35
C ASN A 464 26.67 -22.37 7.23
N ASN A 465 27.46 -21.95 6.24
CA ASN A 465 27.73 -22.77 5.04
C ASN A 465 29.23 -23.04 4.80
N LEU A 466 30.12 -22.72 5.74
CA LEU A 466 31.58 -22.91 5.60
C LEU A 466 31.95 -24.36 5.23
N PRO A 467 31.40 -25.41 5.87
CA PRO A 467 31.72 -26.80 5.52
C PRO A 467 31.30 -27.18 4.09
N GLN A 468 30.25 -26.58 3.56
CA GLN A 468 29.83 -26.82 2.18
C GLN A 468 30.76 -26.15 1.18
N VAL A 469 31.34 -24.99 1.52
CA VAL A 469 32.32 -24.29 0.68
C VAL A 469 33.64 -25.09 0.59
N GLU A 470 34.10 -25.69 1.68
CA GLU A 470 35.31 -26.49 1.72
C GLU A 470 35.25 -27.74 0.84
N THR A 471 34.05 -28.26 0.57
CA THR A 471 33.81 -29.41 -0.31
C THR A 471 33.79 -29.06 -1.80
N LEU A 472 33.72 -27.75 -2.15
CA LEU A 472 33.60 -27.24 -3.52
C LEU A 472 34.95 -26.69 -4.03
N GLN A 473 36.03 -27.49 -3.97
CA GLN A 473 37.45 -27.10 -4.03
C GLN A 473 38.00 -26.51 -5.34
N GLU A 474 37.24 -26.48 -6.45
CA GLU A 474 37.82 -26.13 -7.77
C GLU A 474 37.17 -24.90 -8.44
N GLN A 475 36.50 -24.03 -7.67
CA GLN A 475 35.70 -22.97 -8.25
C GLN A 475 36.17 -21.56 -7.83
N GLU A 476 36.01 -20.61 -8.74
CA GLU A 476 36.29 -19.21 -8.43
C GLU A 476 35.35 -18.70 -7.35
N VAL A 477 35.88 -18.04 -6.32
CA VAL A 477 35.13 -17.57 -5.17
C VAL A 477 35.28 -16.07 -5.03
N VAL A 478 34.18 -15.35 -5.19
CA VAL A 478 34.06 -13.94 -4.77
C VAL A 478 33.65 -13.93 -3.29
N ARG A 479 34.39 -13.15 -2.47
CA ARG A 479 34.19 -13.11 -1.01
C ARG A 479 33.88 -11.72 -0.53
N ASP A 480 32.85 -11.61 0.30
CA ASP A 480 32.59 -10.46 1.16
C ASP A 480 32.76 -10.89 2.63
N GLU A 481 32.58 -9.97 3.57
CA GLU A 481 32.60 -10.26 5.02
C GLU A 481 31.59 -11.35 5.41
N ASN A 482 30.40 -11.35 4.83
CA ASN A 482 29.27 -12.19 5.21
C ASN A 482 28.84 -13.24 4.18
N TYR A 483 29.28 -13.10 2.93
CA TYR A 483 28.75 -13.91 1.81
C TYR A 483 29.85 -14.47 0.92
N TYR A 484 29.53 -15.57 0.23
CA TYR A 484 30.31 -16.15 -0.85
C TYR A 484 29.48 -16.21 -2.13
N LEU A 485 30.09 -15.92 -3.26
CA LEU A 485 29.63 -16.30 -4.58
C LEU A 485 30.60 -17.33 -5.15
N LEU A 486 30.10 -18.51 -5.47
CA LEU A 486 30.81 -19.54 -6.18
C LEU A 486 30.34 -19.56 -7.62
N VAL A 487 31.28 -19.56 -8.55
CA VAL A 487 31.01 -19.58 -9.99
C VAL A 487 31.49 -20.91 -10.53
N PHE A 488 30.61 -21.60 -11.24
CA PHE A 488 30.93 -22.82 -11.97
C PHE A 488 30.68 -22.56 -13.46
N GLU A 489 31.75 -22.57 -14.22
CA GLU A 489 31.73 -22.50 -15.69
C GLU A 489 32.10 -23.86 -16.24
N LYS A 490 31.29 -24.45 -17.11
CA LYS A 490 31.61 -25.67 -17.88
C LYS A 490 32.06 -25.33 -19.26
#